data_14d86f352888f064a76a2258e5d1aaaa
#
_entry.id   14d86f352888f064a76a2258e5d1aaaa
#
_cell.length_a   1.000
_cell.length_b   1.000
_cell.length_c   1.000
_cell.angle_alpha   90.00
_cell.angle_beta   90.00
_cell.angle_gamma   90.00
#
_symmetry.space_group_name_H-M   'P 1'
#
loop_
_entity.id
_entity.type
_entity.pdbx_description
1 polymer ?
#
loop_
_entity_poly.entity_id
_entity_poly.type
_entity_poly.pdbx_seq_one_letter_code
_entity_poly.pdbx_strand_id
1 'polypeptide(L)'
;MIRLLPAVLALSNALFAQEFTDLKFDRLSQGYRFTEGPAWCKDGYLIFSDTPSDRLLKWTPGSPVEVLRSDAHGPAGNAFDAQGRLYTCETRTRRVTRTDKSGKIGVLAERWEGKRLNAPNGIVVAKNGSVYFTDPAFGEQSDHRELDFYGVYHIPPKGAMELVAKFTGRPHGITFSPNGRILYVADADAKNVRAFDLDKNGEASNDRVLVPKTLGIPTGIAVDDKGNLWVAGGNIGIYNPEGKRLHTIEMHDPVSACAFGEADMKSLFLTVRGVVMRARHGGD
;
A
#
# COMPACT_ATOMS: atom_id res chain seq x y z
N MET A 1 24.78 39.61 -23.14
CA MET A 1 23.68 38.81 -22.55
C MET A 1 24.04 37.35 -22.72
N ILE A 2 24.57 36.73 -21.65
CA ILE A 2 25.08 35.35 -21.68
C ILE A 2 23.91 34.43 -21.34
N ARG A 3 23.55 33.56 -22.31
CA ARG A 3 22.55 32.48 -22.10
C ARG A 3 23.20 31.32 -21.34
N LEU A 4 22.95 31.21 -20.04
CA LEU A 4 23.41 30.13 -19.17
C LEU A 4 22.24 29.18 -18.71
N LEU A 5 21.28 28.88 -19.60
CA LEU A 5 20.10 28.12 -19.17
C LEU A 5 20.03 26.60 -19.55
N PRO A 6 20.79 25.98 -20.45
CA PRO A 6 20.61 24.58 -20.74
C PRO A 6 21.41 23.61 -19.85
N ALA A 7 22.53 24.05 -19.25
CA ALA A 7 23.40 23.12 -18.49
C ALA A 7 22.87 22.76 -17.09
N VAL A 8 22.16 23.67 -16.42
CA VAL A 8 21.62 23.45 -15.06
C VAL A 8 20.42 22.49 -15.11
N LEU A 9 19.58 22.58 -16.16
CA LEU A 9 18.44 21.64 -16.33
C LEU A 9 18.90 20.22 -16.67
N ALA A 10 19.99 20.06 -17.42
CA ALA A 10 20.52 18.74 -17.78
C ALA A 10 21.17 18.03 -16.58
N LEU A 11 21.87 18.77 -15.72
CA LEU A 11 22.46 18.24 -14.49
C LEU A 11 21.42 17.83 -13.45
N SER A 12 20.34 18.58 -13.30
CA SER A 12 19.26 18.25 -12.38
C SER A 12 18.52 16.98 -12.83
N ASN A 13 18.24 16.83 -14.13
CA ASN A 13 17.59 15.62 -14.67
C ASN A 13 18.49 14.37 -14.57
N ALA A 14 19.80 14.52 -14.71
CA ALA A 14 20.75 13.41 -14.55
C ALA A 14 20.88 12.94 -13.10
N LEU A 15 20.91 13.87 -12.13
CA LEU A 15 20.91 13.56 -10.70
C LEU A 15 19.59 12.90 -10.25
N PHE A 16 18.44 13.36 -10.76
CA PHE A 16 17.14 12.72 -10.48
C PHE A 16 17.02 11.32 -11.08
N ALA A 17 17.59 11.08 -12.27
CA ALA A 17 17.60 9.75 -12.87
C ALA A 17 18.49 8.79 -12.08
N GLN A 18 19.63 9.24 -11.57
CA GLN A 18 20.56 8.42 -10.79
C GLN A 18 19.97 7.92 -9.46
N GLU A 19 19.07 8.70 -8.84
CA GLU A 19 18.40 8.33 -7.59
C GLU A 19 17.54 7.06 -7.68
N PHE A 20 16.99 6.74 -8.86
CA PHE A 20 16.15 5.56 -9.04
C PHE A 20 16.88 4.38 -9.72
N THR A 21 18.07 4.62 -10.28
CA THR A 21 18.84 3.60 -11.03
C THR A 21 19.86 2.86 -10.17
N ASP A 22 20.25 3.40 -9.02
CA ASP A 22 21.30 2.83 -8.15
C ASP A 22 20.73 1.99 -6.99
N LEU A 23 19.55 1.38 -7.20
CA LEU A 23 18.92 0.53 -6.22
C LEU A 23 19.51 -0.89 -6.26
N LYS A 24 19.98 -1.37 -5.12
CA LYS A 24 20.37 -2.77 -4.89
C LYS A 24 19.23 -3.53 -4.27
N PHE A 25 18.97 -4.71 -4.80
CA PHE A 25 17.88 -5.58 -4.38
C PHE A 25 18.41 -6.78 -3.62
N ASP A 26 18.02 -6.90 -2.35
CA ASP A 26 18.28 -8.05 -1.50
C ASP A 26 17.03 -8.94 -1.43
N ARG A 27 17.20 -10.25 -1.64
CA ARG A 27 16.16 -11.22 -1.33
C ARG A 27 16.18 -11.50 0.16
N LEU A 28 15.12 -11.12 0.87
CA LEU A 28 15.02 -11.35 2.31
C LEU A 28 14.48 -12.74 2.63
N SER A 29 13.48 -13.21 1.86
CA SER A 29 12.87 -14.52 2.07
C SER A 29 12.10 -14.97 0.83
N GLN A 30 11.84 -16.29 0.72
CA GLN A 30 11.13 -16.91 -0.39
C GLN A 30 10.44 -18.21 0.03
N GLY A 31 9.63 -18.79 -0.88
CA GLY A 31 8.97 -20.08 -0.66
C GLY A 31 7.52 -19.92 -0.20
N TYR A 32 6.92 -18.77 -0.43
CA TYR A 32 5.52 -18.46 -0.17
C TYR A 32 4.67 -18.74 -1.41
N ARG A 33 3.36 -18.91 -1.23
CA ARG A 33 2.45 -19.09 -2.35
C ARG A 33 2.15 -17.78 -3.07
N PHE A 34 1.87 -16.72 -2.31
CA PHE A 34 1.67 -15.37 -2.82
C PHE A 34 1.79 -14.36 -1.69
N THR A 35 2.77 -13.47 -1.78
CA THR A 35 3.02 -12.45 -0.76
C THR A 35 2.42 -11.11 -1.13
N GLU A 36 1.82 -10.42 -0.15
CA GLU A 36 1.30 -9.06 -0.29
C GLU A 36 1.29 -8.30 1.04
N GLY A 37 0.84 -7.05 1.03
CA GLY A 37 0.62 -6.23 2.20
C GLY A 37 1.84 -6.05 3.10
N PRO A 38 3.02 -5.69 2.58
CA PRO A 38 4.18 -5.41 3.41
C PRO A 38 3.91 -4.18 4.27
N ALA A 39 4.24 -4.24 5.56
CA ALA A 39 4.12 -3.13 6.49
C ALA A 39 5.27 -3.14 7.49
N TRP A 40 6.00 -2.03 7.55
CA TRP A 40 7.09 -1.87 8.50
C TRP A 40 6.58 -1.39 9.86
N CYS A 41 6.96 -2.08 10.91
CA CYS A 41 6.73 -1.66 12.30
C CYS A 41 7.90 -0.81 12.80
N LYS A 42 7.60 0.29 13.47
CA LYS A 42 8.63 1.15 14.12
C LYS A 42 9.48 0.40 15.14
N ASP A 43 9.01 -0.74 15.65
CA ASP A 43 9.77 -1.59 16.57
C ASP A 43 10.83 -2.45 15.84
N GLY A 44 11.07 -2.22 14.53
CA GLY A 44 12.20 -2.75 13.77
C GLY A 44 11.94 -4.07 13.05
N TYR A 45 10.73 -4.33 12.58
CA TYR A 45 10.40 -5.54 11.82
C TYR A 45 9.38 -5.27 10.71
N LEU A 46 9.37 -6.14 9.72
CA LEU A 46 8.41 -6.16 8.62
C LEU A 46 7.34 -7.23 8.87
N ILE A 47 6.08 -6.87 8.66
CA ILE A 47 4.99 -7.83 8.50
C ILE A 47 4.63 -7.94 7.02
N PHE A 48 4.25 -9.13 6.59
CA PHE A 48 3.66 -9.37 5.27
C PHE A 48 2.72 -10.57 5.31
N SER A 49 1.84 -10.65 4.34
CA SER A 49 0.84 -11.70 4.19
C SER A 49 1.30 -12.76 3.19
N ASP A 50 1.08 -14.05 3.49
CA ASP A 50 1.02 -15.13 2.51
C ASP A 50 -0.45 -15.55 2.41
N THR A 51 -1.20 -14.82 1.60
CA THR A 51 -2.68 -14.85 1.54
C THR A 51 -3.24 -16.24 1.27
N PRO A 52 -2.75 -16.99 0.25
CA PRO A 52 -3.28 -18.32 -0.02
C PRO A 52 -2.90 -19.37 1.04
N SER A 53 -1.83 -19.13 1.80
CA SER A 53 -1.40 -19.99 2.90
C SER A 53 -2.01 -19.62 4.25
N ASP A 54 -2.84 -18.57 4.26
CA ASP A 54 -3.57 -18.10 5.42
C ASP A 54 -2.69 -17.64 6.59
N ARG A 55 -1.54 -17.01 6.29
CA ARG A 55 -0.54 -16.65 7.29
C ARG A 55 -0.17 -15.18 7.24
N LEU A 56 -0.02 -14.57 8.41
CA LEU A 56 0.77 -13.37 8.63
C LEU A 56 2.18 -13.78 9.06
N LEU A 57 3.16 -13.18 8.44
CA LEU A 57 4.57 -13.49 8.59
C LEU A 57 5.31 -12.25 9.07
N LYS A 58 6.36 -12.46 9.86
CA LYS A 58 7.19 -11.41 10.42
C LYS A 58 8.65 -11.68 10.07
N TRP A 59 9.31 -10.69 9.53
CA TRP A 59 10.75 -10.67 9.31
C TRP A 59 11.41 -9.60 10.18
N THR A 60 12.41 -9.99 10.94
CA THR A 60 13.26 -9.07 11.71
C THR A 60 14.66 -9.09 11.10
N PRO A 61 15.33 -7.93 10.87
CA PRO A 61 16.68 -7.91 10.34
C PRO A 61 17.63 -8.85 11.07
N GLY A 62 18.36 -9.68 10.29
CA GLY A 62 19.28 -10.66 10.84
C GLY A 62 18.65 -11.95 11.38
N SER A 63 17.34 -12.10 11.31
CA SER A 63 16.62 -13.29 11.79
C SER A 63 15.86 -14.00 10.67
N PRO A 64 15.59 -15.31 10.79
CA PRO A 64 14.66 -16.00 9.92
C PRO A 64 13.25 -15.43 10.03
N VAL A 65 12.44 -15.61 8.97
CA VAL A 65 11.02 -15.25 9.01
C VAL A 65 10.28 -16.20 9.95
N GLU A 66 9.42 -15.64 10.78
CA GLU A 66 8.56 -16.39 11.70
C GLU A 66 7.07 -16.23 11.32
N VAL A 67 6.26 -17.21 11.67
CA VAL A 67 4.80 -17.12 11.53
C VAL A 67 4.27 -16.31 12.73
N LEU A 68 3.76 -15.11 12.46
CA LEU A 68 3.14 -14.28 13.48
C LEU A 68 1.73 -14.77 13.81
N ARG A 69 0.97 -15.16 12.78
CA ARG A 69 -0.42 -15.67 12.93
C ARG A 69 -0.72 -16.68 11.83
N SER A 70 -1.14 -17.89 12.24
CA SER A 70 -1.83 -18.87 11.39
C SER A 70 -3.34 -18.61 11.43
N ASP A 71 -4.07 -19.18 10.49
CA ASP A 71 -5.52 -18.96 10.34
C ASP A 71 -5.86 -17.46 10.33
N ALA A 72 -5.12 -16.73 9.51
CA ALA A 72 -5.23 -15.28 9.40
C ALA A 72 -6.40 -14.82 8.51
N HIS A 73 -7.23 -15.77 8.07
CA HIS A 73 -8.48 -15.56 7.34
C HIS A 73 -8.31 -14.84 5.99
N GLY A 74 -7.28 -15.25 5.23
CA GLY A 74 -6.93 -14.62 3.96
C GLY A 74 -6.40 -13.20 4.17
N PRO A 75 -5.29 -13.04 4.91
CA PRO A 75 -4.73 -11.71 5.16
C PRO A 75 -4.25 -11.09 3.85
N ALA A 76 -4.53 -9.80 3.67
CA ALA A 76 -4.09 -9.02 2.53
C ALA A 76 -3.23 -7.83 2.99
N GLY A 77 -3.72 -6.60 2.89
CA GLY A 77 -3.03 -5.41 3.33
C GLY A 77 -2.88 -5.33 4.85
N ASN A 78 -1.75 -4.80 5.27
CA ASN A 78 -1.41 -4.56 6.67
C ASN A 78 -0.97 -3.12 6.87
N ALA A 79 -1.20 -2.57 8.05
CA ALA A 79 -0.70 -1.27 8.47
C ALA A 79 -0.47 -1.23 9.99
N PHE A 80 0.42 -0.35 10.44
CA PHE A 80 0.61 -0.06 11.85
C PHE A 80 0.17 1.36 12.17
N ASP A 81 -0.37 1.55 13.36
CA ASP A 81 -0.53 2.90 13.90
C ASP A 81 0.70 3.36 14.71
N ALA A 82 0.64 4.61 15.18
CA ALA A 82 1.70 5.21 15.98
C ALA A 82 1.97 4.47 17.31
N GLN A 83 0.99 3.72 17.82
CA GLN A 83 1.09 2.89 19.02
C GLN A 83 1.67 1.50 18.73
N GLY A 84 1.87 1.12 17.46
CA GLY A 84 2.37 -0.19 17.04
C GLY A 84 1.29 -1.29 17.07
N ARG A 85 0.01 -0.91 17.00
CA ARG A 85 -1.10 -1.87 16.81
C ARG A 85 -1.19 -2.22 15.34
N LEU A 86 -1.37 -3.51 15.05
CA LEU A 86 -1.46 -4.02 13.68
C LEU A 86 -2.90 -4.00 13.19
N TYR A 87 -3.11 -3.47 12.00
CA TYR A 87 -4.38 -3.50 11.28
C TYR A 87 -4.24 -4.41 10.07
N THR A 88 -5.21 -5.30 9.85
CA THR A 88 -5.16 -6.30 8.77
C THR A 88 -6.50 -6.37 8.05
N CYS A 89 -6.47 -6.35 6.73
CA CYS A 89 -7.59 -6.74 5.90
C CYS A 89 -7.64 -8.27 5.80
N GLU A 90 -8.78 -8.86 6.13
CA GLU A 90 -9.01 -10.29 6.04
C GLU A 90 -10.03 -10.58 4.92
N THR A 91 -9.54 -11.00 3.77
CA THR A 91 -10.38 -11.15 2.56
C THR A 91 -11.41 -12.26 2.68
N ARG A 92 -11.04 -13.38 3.30
CA ARG A 92 -11.90 -14.55 3.43
C ARG A 92 -13.06 -14.32 4.40
N THR A 93 -12.81 -13.68 5.52
CA THR A 93 -13.84 -13.29 6.49
C THR A 93 -14.51 -11.97 6.16
N ARG A 94 -14.00 -11.23 5.14
CA ARG A 94 -14.58 -10.00 4.62
C ARG A 94 -14.67 -8.91 5.70
N ARG A 95 -13.54 -8.70 6.40
CA ARG A 95 -13.49 -7.77 7.53
C ARG A 95 -12.13 -7.08 7.66
N VAL A 96 -12.13 -5.98 8.39
CA VAL A 96 -10.92 -5.29 8.86
C VAL A 96 -10.77 -5.53 10.35
N THR A 97 -9.58 -5.94 10.76
CA THR A 97 -9.26 -6.23 12.16
C THR A 97 -8.13 -5.36 12.68
N ARG A 98 -8.09 -5.20 14.01
CA ARG A 98 -6.97 -4.59 14.73
C ARG A 98 -6.46 -5.56 15.79
N THR A 99 -5.17 -5.83 15.76
CA THR A 99 -4.47 -6.60 16.79
C THR A 99 -3.72 -5.63 17.70
N ASP A 100 -3.99 -5.66 18.98
CA ASP A 100 -3.28 -4.86 19.96
C ASP A 100 -1.92 -5.48 20.34
N LYS A 101 -1.14 -4.79 21.19
CA LYS A 101 0.18 -5.28 21.63
C LYS A 101 0.13 -6.55 22.48
N SER A 102 -1.02 -6.91 23.04
CA SER A 102 -1.22 -8.17 23.78
C SER A 102 -1.57 -9.34 22.86
N GLY A 103 -1.73 -9.06 21.54
CA GLY A 103 -2.18 -10.06 20.55
C GLY A 103 -3.69 -10.21 20.46
N LYS A 104 -4.48 -9.42 21.21
CA LYS A 104 -5.94 -9.47 21.16
C LYS A 104 -6.43 -8.84 19.85
N ILE A 105 -7.25 -9.60 19.12
CA ILE A 105 -7.84 -9.19 17.84
C ILE A 105 -9.25 -8.65 18.07
N GLY A 106 -9.53 -7.47 17.54
CA GLY A 106 -10.85 -6.87 17.50
C GLY A 106 -11.27 -6.57 16.06
N VAL A 107 -12.53 -6.84 15.72
CA VAL A 107 -13.11 -6.47 14.42
C VAL A 107 -13.44 -4.99 14.43
N LEU A 108 -12.98 -4.26 13.41
CA LEU A 108 -13.27 -2.83 13.21
C LEU A 108 -14.41 -2.60 12.21
N ALA A 109 -14.44 -3.40 11.15
CA ALA A 109 -15.45 -3.30 10.11
C ALA A 109 -15.69 -4.66 9.46
N GLU A 110 -16.95 -5.01 9.19
CA GLU A 110 -17.36 -6.20 8.45
C GLU A 110 -18.61 -5.96 7.60
N ARG A 111 -19.31 -4.84 7.82
CA ARG A 111 -20.56 -4.51 7.13
C ARG A 111 -20.64 -3.03 6.82
N TRP A 112 -21.27 -2.72 5.69
CA TRP A 112 -21.72 -1.40 5.29
C TRP A 112 -23.21 -1.41 5.06
N GLU A 113 -23.97 -0.57 5.78
CA GLU A 113 -25.44 -0.49 5.68
C GLU A 113 -26.14 -1.88 5.77
N GLY A 114 -25.65 -2.70 6.70
CA GLY A 114 -26.18 -4.05 6.94
C GLY A 114 -25.67 -5.15 6.01
N LYS A 115 -25.08 -4.81 4.85
CA LYS A 115 -24.48 -5.75 3.90
C LYS A 115 -23.03 -6.03 4.26
N ARG A 116 -22.56 -7.24 4.00
CA ARG A 116 -21.13 -7.58 4.20
C ARG A 116 -20.25 -6.80 3.24
N LEU A 117 -19.07 -6.39 3.71
CA LEU A 117 -18.00 -5.87 2.87
C LEU A 117 -17.67 -6.86 1.74
N ASN A 118 -17.08 -6.41 0.65
CA ASN A 118 -16.72 -7.30 -0.48
C ASN A 118 -15.56 -8.24 -0.10
N ALA A 119 -14.35 -7.73 -0.07
CA ALA A 119 -13.15 -8.39 0.45
C ALA A 119 -12.07 -7.33 0.67
N PRO A 120 -12.00 -6.69 1.85
CA PRO A 120 -11.04 -5.64 2.14
C PRO A 120 -9.61 -6.04 1.78
N ASN A 121 -8.86 -5.11 1.14
CA ASN A 121 -7.54 -5.44 0.63
C ASN A 121 -6.46 -4.44 1.08
N GLY A 122 -6.40 -3.23 0.52
CA GLY A 122 -5.44 -2.20 0.93
C GLY A 122 -5.88 -1.47 2.21
N ILE A 123 -4.93 -1.08 3.07
CA ILE A 123 -5.21 -0.40 4.33
C ILE A 123 -4.10 0.57 4.71
N VAL A 124 -4.46 1.72 5.23
CA VAL A 124 -3.54 2.69 5.83
C VAL A 124 -4.13 3.30 7.10
N VAL A 125 -3.27 3.70 8.03
CA VAL A 125 -3.66 4.33 9.29
C VAL A 125 -3.04 5.72 9.37
N ALA A 126 -3.87 6.75 9.54
CA ALA A 126 -3.43 8.12 9.69
C ALA A 126 -2.87 8.39 11.10
N LYS A 127 -2.08 9.46 11.23
CA LYS A 127 -1.46 9.84 12.52
C LYS A 127 -2.48 10.10 13.64
N ASN A 128 -3.69 10.54 13.30
CA ASN A 128 -4.78 10.75 14.25
C ASN A 128 -5.51 9.46 14.65
N GLY A 129 -5.16 8.30 14.03
CA GLY A 129 -5.79 7.00 14.27
C GLY A 129 -6.96 6.68 13.34
N SER A 130 -7.29 7.55 12.38
CA SER A 130 -8.22 7.23 11.28
C SER A 130 -7.69 6.09 10.44
N VAL A 131 -8.55 5.17 10.05
CA VAL A 131 -8.21 4.02 9.20
C VAL A 131 -8.91 4.18 7.86
N TYR A 132 -8.18 4.00 6.76
CA TYR A 132 -8.75 3.97 5.41
C TYR A 132 -8.44 2.62 4.78
N PHE A 133 -9.41 2.04 4.10
CA PHE A 133 -9.21 0.76 3.43
C PHE A 133 -10.01 0.67 2.13
N THR A 134 -9.52 -0.15 1.23
CA THR A 134 -10.19 -0.49 -0.02
C THR A 134 -10.96 -1.80 0.13
N ASP A 135 -12.10 -1.89 -0.52
CA ASP A 135 -12.98 -3.06 -0.47
C ASP A 135 -13.32 -3.58 -1.89
N PRO A 136 -12.29 -4.07 -2.60
CA PRO A 136 -12.52 -4.77 -3.87
C PRO A 136 -13.13 -6.15 -3.63
N ALA A 137 -13.19 -6.97 -4.68
CA ALA A 137 -13.36 -8.41 -4.57
C ALA A 137 -12.52 -9.06 -5.67
N PHE A 138 -11.72 -10.05 -5.30
CA PHE A 138 -10.90 -10.82 -6.23
C PHE A 138 -11.18 -12.31 -6.07
N GLY A 139 -11.05 -13.07 -7.17
CA GLY A 139 -11.30 -14.51 -7.15
C GLY A 139 -12.72 -14.86 -6.68
N GLU A 140 -12.86 -15.86 -5.83
CA GLU A 140 -14.14 -16.39 -5.35
C GLU A 140 -15.03 -15.35 -4.65
N GLN A 141 -14.45 -14.33 -4.01
CA GLN A 141 -15.24 -13.29 -3.34
C GLN A 141 -16.03 -12.43 -4.32
N SER A 142 -15.61 -12.36 -5.60
CA SER A 142 -16.33 -11.61 -6.64
C SER A 142 -17.73 -12.14 -6.88
N ASP A 143 -17.94 -13.44 -6.73
CA ASP A 143 -19.21 -14.13 -7.02
C ASP A 143 -20.22 -14.03 -5.87
N HIS A 144 -19.77 -13.61 -4.70
CA HIS A 144 -20.58 -13.58 -3.46
C HIS A 144 -20.76 -12.17 -2.88
N ARG A 145 -20.62 -11.13 -3.70
CA ARG A 145 -20.80 -9.75 -3.25
C ARG A 145 -22.24 -9.45 -2.87
N GLU A 146 -22.42 -8.75 -1.76
CA GLU A 146 -23.70 -8.19 -1.33
C GLU A 146 -23.84 -6.71 -1.74
N LEU A 147 -22.70 -6.00 -1.89
CA LEU A 147 -22.64 -4.63 -2.38
C LEU A 147 -22.57 -4.62 -3.91
N ASP A 148 -23.26 -3.65 -4.52
CA ASP A 148 -23.31 -3.44 -5.98
C ASP A 148 -22.17 -2.53 -6.51
N PHE A 149 -21.26 -2.10 -5.62
CA PHE A 149 -20.10 -1.27 -5.92
C PHE A 149 -18.87 -1.77 -5.18
N TYR A 150 -17.70 -1.26 -5.53
CA TYR A 150 -16.48 -1.40 -4.78
C TYR A 150 -16.25 -0.11 -3.97
N GLY A 151 -15.90 -0.25 -2.69
CA GLY A 151 -15.81 0.87 -1.77
C GLY A 151 -14.38 1.25 -1.40
N VAL A 152 -14.18 2.52 -1.10
CA VAL A 152 -13.11 3.00 -0.23
C VAL A 152 -13.79 3.58 1.00
N TYR A 153 -13.33 3.17 2.18
CA TYR A 153 -13.97 3.52 3.45
C TYR A 153 -13.00 4.21 4.39
N HIS A 154 -13.56 5.03 5.27
CA HIS A 154 -12.90 5.70 6.38
C HIS A 154 -13.53 5.23 7.70
N ILE A 155 -12.71 4.82 8.66
CA ILE A 155 -13.11 4.57 10.04
C ILE A 155 -12.45 5.66 10.88
N PRO A 156 -13.20 6.68 11.35
CA PRO A 156 -12.66 7.73 12.19
C PRO A 156 -12.25 7.15 13.56
N PRO A 157 -11.38 7.83 14.33
CA PRO A 157 -10.98 7.39 15.68
C PRO A 157 -12.17 7.25 16.64
N LYS A 158 -13.24 8.01 16.38
CA LYS A 158 -14.52 7.98 17.08
C LYS A 158 -15.64 8.17 16.06
N GLY A 159 -16.68 7.37 16.16
CA GLY A 159 -17.82 7.44 15.25
C GLY A 159 -17.99 6.18 14.40
N ALA A 160 -18.90 6.26 13.46
CA ALA A 160 -19.21 5.18 12.53
C ALA A 160 -18.27 5.20 11.33
N MET A 161 -18.16 4.08 10.65
CA MET A 161 -17.48 3.97 9.36
C MET A 161 -18.21 4.81 8.30
N GLU A 162 -17.46 5.45 7.42
CA GLU A 162 -17.93 6.36 6.37
C GLU A 162 -17.47 5.86 5.00
N LEU A 163 -18.26 6.13 3.96
CA LEU A 163 -17.89 5.83 2.59
C LEU A 163 -17.15 7.04 1.99
N VAL A 164 -15.89 6.84 1.65
CA VAL A 164 -15.07 7.85 0.96
C VAL A 164 -15.47 7.98 -0.50
N ALA A 165 -15.55 6.83 -1.21
CA ALA A 165 -15.90 6.82 -2.62
C ALA A 165 -16.43 5.45 -3.05
N LYS A 166 -17.34 5.48 -4.04
CA LYS A 166 -17.73 4.30 -4.82
C LYS A 166 -16.86 4.22 -6.07
N PHE A 167 -16.41 3.02 -6.36
CA PHE A 167 -15.63 2.70 -7.55
C PHE A 167 -16.42 1.75 -8.44
N THR A 168 -16.30 1.93 -9.73
CA THR A 168 -16.77 0.95 -10.74
C THR A 168 -15.74 -0.12 -10.99
N GLY A 169 -14.45 0.24 -10.93
CA GLY A 169 -13.31 -0.67 -10.93
C GLY A 169 -12.91 -1.06 -9.50
N ARG A 170 -12.01 -2.03 -9.37
CA ARG A 170 -11.56 -2.55 -8.07
C ARG A 170 -10.45 -1.68 -7.46
N PRO A 171 -10.73 -0.89 -6.40
CA PRO A 171 -9.69 -0.16 -5.67
C PRO A 171 -8.77 -1.17 -4.96
N HIS A 172 -7.46 -1.00 -5.08
CA HIS A 172 -6.48 -1.95 -4.54
C HIS A 172 -5.55 -1.27 -3.51
N GLY A 173 -4.38 -0.82 -3.94
CA GLY A 173 -3.44 -0.10 -3.07
C GLY A 173 -3.97 1.25 -2.62
N ILE A 174 -3.64 1.62 -1.39
CA ILE A 174 -4.04 2.88 -0.76
C ILE A 174 -2.89 3.42 0.08
N THR A 175 -2.65 4.73 0.03
CA THR A 175 -1.60 5.39 0.83
C THR A 175 -1.87 6.88 0.97
N PHE A 176 -1.11 7.56 1.84
CA PHE A 176 -1.19 9.01 2.02
C PHE A 176 0.01 9.72 1.39
N SER A 177 -0.18 11.00 1.06
CA SER A 177 0.94 11.93 0.88
C SER A 177 1.72 12.10 2.20
N PRO A 178 2.99 12.54 2.18
CA PRO A 178 3.82 12.65 3.39
C PRO A 178 3.20 13.54 4.48
N ASN A 179 2.46 14.57 4.10
CA ASN A 179 1.76 15.47 5.01
C ASN A 179 0.37 14.94 5.45
N GLY A 180 -0.08 13.80 4.93
CA GLY A 180 -1.36 13.18 5.25
C GLY A 180 -2.60 13.92 4.73
N ARG A 181 -2.43 14.86 3.80
CA ARG A 181 -3.53 15.68 3.26
C ARG A 181 -4.11 15.14 1.95
N ILE A 182 -3.49 14.16 1.35
CA ILE A 182 -3.98 13.51 0.13
C ILE A 182 -4.01 12.02 0.38
N LEU A 183 -5.13 11.39 0.03
CA LEU A 183 -5.28 9.95 -0.03
C LEU A 183 -5.16 9.52 -1.48
N TYR A 184 -4.25 8.59 -1.76
CA TYR A 184 -4.06 7.99 -3.08
C TYR A 184 -4.64 6.59 -3.09
N VAL A 185 -5.37 6.25 -4.16
CA VAL A 185 -6.01 4.95 -4.35
C VAL A 185 -5.73 4.44 -5.77
N ALA A 186 -5.18 3.24 -5.86
CA ALA A 186 -5.00 2.53 -7.13
C ALA A 186 -6.32 1.89 -7.56
N ASP A 187 -6.78 2.16 -8.79
CA ASP A 187 -7.88 1.45 -9.43
C ASP A 187 -7.30 0.39 -10.38
N ALA A 188 -7.44 -0.88 -10.01
CA ALA A 188 -6.85 -1.99 -10.75
C ALA A 188 -7.48 -2.16 -12.14
N ASP A 189 -8.77 -1.96 -12.27
CA ASP A 189 -9.48 -2.16 -13.54
C ASP A 189 -9.33 -0.95 -14.46
N ALA A 190 -9.43 0.26 -13.94
CA ALA A 190 -9.20 1.49 -14.70
C ALA A 190 -7.72 1.74 -14.98
N LYS A 191 -6.81 1.02 -14.34
CA LYS A 191 -5.35 1.15 -14.47
C LYS A 191 -4.86 2.58 -14.25
N ASN A 192 -5.38 3.22 -13.22
CA ASN A 192 -5.05 4.60 -12.85
C ASN A 192 -4.79 4.73 -11.34
N VAL A 193 -4.37 5.91 -10.91
CA VAL A 193 -4.33 6.29 -9.50
C VAL A 193 -5.21 7.50 -9.31
N ARG A 194 -6.17 7.41 -8.40
CA ARG A 194 -7.01 8.52 -7.96
C ARG A 194 -6.44 9.17 -6.71
N ALA A 195 -6.71 10.45 -6.56
CA ALA A 195 -6.32 11.25 -5.41
C ALA A 195 -7.53 11.98 -4.83
N PHE A 196 -7.59 12.02 -3.50
CA PHE A 196 -8.63 12.70 -2.72
C PHE A 196 -7.95 13.64 -1.75
N ASP A 197 -8.40 14.89 -1.66
CA ASP A 197 -7.93 15.81 -0.65
C ASP A 197 -8.62 15.49 0.69
N LEU A 198 -7.86 15.44 1.77
CA LEU A 198 -8.35 15.19 3.11
C LEU A 198 -8.34 16.47 3.94
N ASP A 199 -9.44 16.76 4.59
CA ASP A 199 -9.53 17.82 5.57
C ASP A 199 -8.92 17.40 6.93
N LYS A 200 -8.99 18.29 7.93
CA LYS A 200 -8.48 18.01 9.28
C LYS A 200 -9.23 16.90 10.03
N ASN A 201 -10.46 16.60 9.64
CA ASN A 201 -11.27 15.53 10.22
C ASN A 201 -11.07 14.19 9.50
N GLY A 202 -10.42 14.22 8.32
CA GLY A 202 -10.22 13.06 7.45
C GLY A 202 -11.32 12.90 6.41
N GLU A 203 -12.20 13.89 6.25
CA GLU A 203 -13.22 13.88 5.21
C GLU A 203 -12.58 14.11 3.83
N ALA A 204 -12.95 13.26 2.87
CA ALA A 204 -12.39 13.27 1.54
C ALA A 204 -13.19 14.16 0.59
N SER A 205 -12.48 14.90 -0.25
CA SER A 205 -13.03 15.79 -1.28
C SER A 205 -12.14 15.82 -2.52
N ASN A 206 -12.54 16.55 -3.54
CA ASN A 206 -11.75 16.80 -4.75
C ASN A 206 -11.19 15.52 -5.38
N ASP A 207 -12.07 14.54 -5.59
CA ASP A 207 -11.75 13.28 -6.26
C ASP A 207 -11.30 13.52 -7.70
N ARG A 208 -10.06 13.07 -8.01
CA ARG A 208 -9.46 13.28 -9.33
C ARG A 208 -8.58 12.12 -9.75
N VAL A 209 -8.44 11.89 -11.03
CA VAL A 209 -7.45 10.98 -11.60
C VAL A 209 -6.10 11.70 -11.63
N LEU A 210 -5.17 11.27 -10.77
CA LEU A 210 -3.82 11.84 -10.69
C LEU A 210 -2.87 11.20 -11.71
N VAL A 211 -2.84 9.85 -11.76
CA VAL A 211 -2.08 9.11 -12.75
C VAL A 211 -3.07 8.45 -13.70
N PRO A 212 -3.27 8.99 -14.91
CA PRO A 212 -4.33 8.52 -15.81
C PRO A 212 -4.07 7.14 -16.42
N LYS A 213 -2.79 6.70 -16.43
CA LYS A 213 -2.40 5.39 -16.96
C LYS A 213 -1.15 4.88 -16.25
N THR A 214 -1.30 3.78 -15.53
CA THR A 214 -0.20 3.04 -14.91
C THR A 214 0.45 2.07 -15.89
N LEU A 215 1.63 1.54 -15.55
CA LEU A 215 2.39 0.61 -16.42
C LEU A 215 1.81 -0.81 -16.50
N GLY A 216 0.82 -1.11 -15.68
CA GLY A 216 0.15 -2.40 -15.63
C GLY A 216 -1.09 -2.25 -14.76
N ILE A 217 -1.59 -3.36 -14.24
CA ILE A 217 -2.65 -3.35 -13.23
C ILE A 217 -2.04 -2.86 -11.92
N PRO A 218 -2.38 -1.65 -11.44
CA PRO A 218 -1.78 -1.15 -10.22
C PRO A 218 -2.32 -1.95 -9.02
N THR A 219 -1.40 -2.36 -8.16
CA THR A 219 -1.68 -3.15 -6.97
C THR A 219 -1.32 -2.37 -5.70
N GLY A 220 -0.11 -2.46 -5.19
CA GLY A 220 0.33 -1.67 -4.05
C GLY A 220 0.82 -0.28 -4.44
N ILE A 221 0.69 0.67 -3.53
CA ILE A 221 1.25 2.03 -3.66
C ILE A 221 2.00 2.38 -2.39
N ALA A 222 3.20 2.94 -2.54
CA ALA A 222 3.93 3.61 -1.47
C ALA A 222 4.26 5.05 -1.88
N VAL A 223 4.58 5.89 -0.91
CA VAL A 223 5.02 7.28 -1.14
C VAL A 223 6.32 7.50 -0.40
N ASP A 224 7.32 8.07 -1.09
CA ASP A 224 8.59 8.45 -0.48
C ASP A 224 8.50 9.81 0.26
N ASP A 225 9.58 10.21 0.91
CA ASP A 225 9.66 11.47 1.66
C ASP A 225 9.56 12.74 0.79
N LYS A 226 9.82 12.61 -0.51
CA LYS A 226 9.66 13.68 -1.52
C LYS A 226 8.24 13.76 -2.07
N GLY A 227 7.37 12.81 -1.71
CA GLY A 227 6.00 12.71 -2.18
C GLY A 227 5.84 11.98 -3.51
N ASN A 228 6.89 11.32 -4.02
CA ASN A 228 6.76 10.52 -5.23
C ASN A 228 5.98 9.24 -4.92
N LEU A 229 5.08 8.89 -5.84
CA LEU A 229 4.29 7.67 -5.77
C LEU A 229 5.06 6.53 -6.43
N TRP A 230 5.22 5.44 -5.70
CA TRP A 230 5.78 4.18 -6.16
C TRP A 230 4.64 3.19 -6.34
N VAL A 231 4.27 2.95 -7.59
CA VAL A 231 3.09 2.15 -7.95
C VAL A 231 3.55 0.78 -8.46
N ALA A 232 3.26 -0.25 -7.67
CA ALA A 232 3.47 -1.64 -8.04
C ALA A 232 2.37 -2.10 -9.02
N GLY A 233 2.73 -2.94 -9.99
CA GLY A 233 1.74 -3.41 -10.97
C GLY A 233 2.37 -4.16 -12.14
N GLY A 234 3.15 -5.18 -11.89
CA GLY A 234 4.07 -5.80 -12.84
C GLY A 234 5.46 -5.25 -12.56
N ASN A 235 5.78 -4.12 -13.14
CA ASN A 235 6.93 -3.28 -12.81
C ASN A 235 6.59 -2.27 -11.70
N ILE A 236 7.54 -1.44 -11.30
CA ILE A 236 7.29 -0.31 -10.40
C ILE A 236 7.38 0.98 -11.20
N GLY A 237 6.27 1.69 -11.33
CA GLY A 237 6.24 3.04 -11.87
C GLY A 237 6.44 4.07 -10.78
N ILE A 238 7.37 5.03 -10.98
CA ILE A 238 7.60 6.13 -10.06
C ILE A 238 7.05 7.40 -10.67
N TYR A 239 6.17 8.09 -9.94
CA TYR A 239 5.47 9.30 -10.39
C TYR A 239 5.68 10.41 -9.38
N ASN A 240 5.85 11.64 -9.86
CA ASN A 240 5.93 12.80 -8.98
C ASN A 240 4.55 13.15 -8.37
N PRO A 241 4.48 14.10 -7.41
CA PRO A 241 3.21 14.50 -6.79
C PRO A 241 2.14 15.02 -7.76
N GLU A 242 2.53 15.46 -8.96
CA GLU A 242 1.63 15.90 -10.05
C GLU A 242 1.19 14.74 -10.96
N GLY A 243 1.61 13.50 -10.68
CA GLY A 243 1.25 12.31 -11.45
C GLY A 243 2.05 12.09 -12.73
N LYS A 244 3.12 12.88 -12.98
CA LYS A 244 4.03 12.67 -14.10
C LYS A 244 5.01 11.54 -13.78
N ARG A 245 5.15 10.59 -14.69
CA ARG A 245 6.10 9.49 -14.52
C ARG A 245 7.55 10.01 -14.59
N LEU A 246 8.32 9.68 -13.56
CA LEU A 246 9.73 9.99 -13.41
C LEU A 246 10.61 8.83 -13.90
N HIS A 247 10.28 7.61 -13.46
CA HIS A 247 11.09 6.42 -13.72
C HIS A 247 10.25 5.14 -13.75
N THR A 248 10.86 4.05 -14.23
CA THR A 248 10.33 2.70 -14.18
C THR A 248 11.42 1.75 -13.70
N ILE A 249 11.14 0.98 -12.67
CA ILE A 249 11.98 -0.14 -12.26
C ILE A 249 11.42 -1.39 -12.89
N GLU A 250 12.17 -1.95 -13.82
CA GLU A 250 11.82 -3.20 -14.46
C GLU A 250 12.05 -4.37 -13.51
N MET A 251 11.05 -5.22 -13.37
CA MET A 251 11.07 -6.39 -12.50
C MET A 251 10.86 -7.65 -13.32
N HIS A 252 11.61 -8.72 -12.97
CA HIS A 252 11.45 -10.01 -13.64
C HIS A 252 10.09 -10.65 -13.37
N ASP A 253 9.63 -10.55 -12.11
CA ASP A 253 8.34 -11.05 -11.66
C ASP A 253 7.44 -9.89 -11.19
N PRO A 254 6.10 -10.02 -11.34
CA PRO A 254 5.16 -9.00 -10.93
C PRO A 254 5.26 -8.65 -9.44
N VAL A 255 5.35 -7.36 -9.15
CA VAL A 255 5.32 -6.82 -7.79
C VAL A 255 3.86 -6.69 -7.35
N SER A 256 3.51 -7.34 -6.26
CA SER A 256 2.14 -7.31 -5.69
C SER A 256 1.93 -6.10 -4.78
N ALA A 257 2.94 -5.71 -3.99
CA ALA A 257 2.88 -4.52 -3.15
C ALA A 257 4.27 -4.01 -2.78
N CYS A 258 4.30 -2.77 -2.29
CA CYS A 258 5.53 -2.13 -1.81
C CYS A 258 5.24 -1.28 -0.55
N ALA A 259 6.25 -1.12 0.29
CA ALA A 259 6.20 -0.25 1.47
C ALA A 259 7.59 0.26 1.83
N PHE A 260 7.69 1.52 2.25
CA PHE A 260 8.93 2.04 2.83
C PHE A 260 9.06 1.61 4.30
N GLY A 261 10.30 1.46 4.75
CA GLY A 261 10.59 1.04 6.11
C GLY A 261 12.04 1.28 6.51
N GLU A 262 12.42 0.64 7.63
CA GLU A 262 13.64 0.84 8.42
C GLU A 262 13.66 2.20 9.14
N ALA A 263 14.72 2.49 9.91
CA ALA A 263 14.74 3.64 10.82
C ALA A 263 14.69 4.99 10.08
N ASP A 264 15.23 5.04 8.88
CA ASP A 264 15.27 6.23 8.03
C ASP A 264 14.12 6.28 7.00
N MET A 265 13.29 5.22 6.94
CA MET A 265 12.19 5.07 5.97
C MET A 265 12.63 5.11 4.50
N LYS A 266 13.88 4.75 4.19
CA LYS A 266 14.44 4.77 2.82
C LYS A 266 14.55 3.40 2.18
N SER A 267 14.45 2.33 2.96
CA SER A 267 14.40 0.97 2.41
C SER A 267 13.02 0.69 1.83
N LEU A 268 12.96 0.28 0.57
CA LEU A 268 11.73 -0.15 -0.08
C LEU A 268 11.59 -1.67 0.03
N PHE A 269 10.60 -2.13 0.76
CA PHE A 269 10.22 -3.53 0.83
C PHE A 269 9.23 -3.86 -0.29
N LEU A 270 9.46 -4.96 -0.97
CA LEU A 270 8.66 -5.45 -2.08
C LEU A 270 8.16 -6.85 -1.79
N THR A 271 6.91 -7.11 -2.11
CA THR A 271 6.36 -8.45 -2.22
C THR A 271 6.23 -8.80 -3.71
N VAL A 272 6.83 -9.92 -4.11
CA VAL A 272 6.98 -10.30 -5.52
C VAL A 272 6.60 -11.77 -5.63
N ARG A 273 5.35 -12.09 -6.03
CA ARG A 273 4.82 -13.46 -6.01
C ARG A 273 5.03 -14.12 -4.64
N GLY A 274 5.93 -15.11 -4.54
CA GLY A 274 6.26 -15.84 -3.32
C GLY A 274 7.62 -15.43 -2.72
N VAL A 275 8.05 -14.20 -2.94
CA VAL A 275 9.34 -13.65 -2.50
C VAL A 275 9.12 -12.31 -1.80
N VAL A 276 9.92 -12.04 -0.78
CA VAL A 276 10.04 -10.72 -0.15
C VAL A 276 11.42 -10.18 -0.42
N MET A 277 11.50 -8.96 -0.91
CA MET A 277 12.74 -8.27 -1.26
C MET A 277 12.83 -6.93 -0.53
N ARG A 278 14.05 -6.43 -0.44
CA ARG A 278 14.36 -5.06 -0.01
C ARG A 278 15.21 -4.39 -1.07
N ALA A 279 14.86 -3.16 -1.41
CA ALA A 279 15.67 -2.31 -2.26
C ALA A 279 16.22 -1.14 -1.45
N ARG A 280 17.52 -0.83 -1.60
CA ARG A 280 18.22 0.31 -0.99
C ARG A 280 19.19 0.93 -1.98
N HIS A 281 19.54 2.19 -1.76
CA HIS A 281 20.61 2.84 -2.52
C HIS A 281 21.97 2.18 -2.27
N GLY A 282 22.77 2.07 -3.31
CA GLY A 282 24.03 1.33 -3.30
C GLY A 282 25.17 1.92 -2.47
N GLY A 283 24.93 2.99 -1.73
CA GLY A 283 25.92 3.72 -0.93
C GLY A 283 25.71 3.67 0.59
N ASP A 284 24.65 3.00 1.06
CA ASP A 284 24.31 2.88 2.50
C ASP A 284 24.68 1.52 3.08
#